data_ca3ba170aad18f9884e690c238c57a6c
#
_entry.id   ca3ba170aad18f9884e690c238c57a6c
#
_cell.length_a   1.000
_cell.length_b   1.000
_cell.length_c   1.000
_cell.angle_alpha   90.00
_cell.angle_beta   90.00
_cell.angle_gamma   90.00
#
_symmetry.space_group_name_H-M   'P 1'
#
loop_
_entity.id
_entity.type
_entity.pdbx_description
1 polymer ?
#
loop_
_entity_poly.entity_id
_entity_poly.type
_entity_poly.pdbx_seq_one_letter_code
_entity_poly.pdbx_strand_id
1 'polypeptide(L)'
;EGVAQVTLTTNGTLLPQFLPELAAAGLDSMNISLDTTDAQQYRELTGGDIKTVFAGLAEARAAGIPFKLNCVPLAGLGFDGVRQLLKLAEEYQAPLRFIELMPLACNGSLQGISGSALRQLWEQHGLQVTRDEQVYGNGPASYYRLSGYSVPVGFIEPIHNRFCAACNRVRLTSGGFLKTCLYSAEGLDLAALLRSGADEEGVEQAMQQTIWQKPWGHKFDVTPAQFNMSQIGG
;
A
#
# COMPACT_ATOMS: atom_id res chain seq x y z
N GLU A 1 15.72 0.90 -19.54
CA GLU A 1 14.67 1.18 -20.54
C GLU A 1 13.38 0.45 -20.16
N GLY A 2 12.22 1.10 -20.36
CA GLY A 2 10.90 0.47 -20.14
C GLY A 2 10.20 0.79 -18.81
N VAL A 3 10.83 1.46 -17.85
CA VAL A 3 10.16 1.94 -16.63
C VAL A 3 9.36 3.19 -16.96
N ALA A 4 8.02 3.07 -16.90
CA ALA A 4 7.12 4.18 -17.26
C ALA A 4 6.80 5.09 -16.06
N GLN A 5 6.90 4.57 -14.82
CA GLN A 5 6.55 5.32 -13.62
C GLN A 5 7.34 4.84 -12.41
N VAL A 6 7.86 5.77 -11.62
CA VAL A 6 8.52 5.52 -10.34
C VAL A 6 7.63 6.03 -9.21
N THR A 7 7.24 5.14 -8.29
CA THR A 7 6.37 5.48 -7.17
C THR A 7 7.00 5.07 -5.85
N LEU A 8 6.96 5.96 -4.86
CA LEU A 8 7.44 5.71 -3.50
C LEU A 8 6.26 5.34 -2.58
N THR A 9 6.42 4.29 -1.75
CA THR A 9 5.56 4.06 -0.59
C THR A 9 6.33 4.42 0.68
N THR A 10 5.73 5.27 1.52
CA THR A 10 6.40 5.83 2.70
C THR A 10 5.40 6.10 3.83
N ASN A 11 5.87 6.17 5.07
CA ASN A 11 5.10 6.72 6.20
C ASN A 11 5.08 8.26 6.23
N GLY A 12 5.77 8.92 5.31
CA GLY A 12 5.78 10.37 5.17
C GLY A 12 6.68 11.14 6.13
N THR A 13 7.22 10.52 7.18
CA THR A 13 7.92 11.22 8.27
C THR A 13 9.23 11.89 7.85
N LEU A 14 9.88 11.37 6.82
CA LEU A 14 11.16 11.88 6.30
C LEU A 14 11.01 12.69 4.99
N LEU A 15 9.80 12.87 4.49
CA LEU A 15 9.56 13.63 3.25
C LEU A 15 10.12 15.06 3.31
N PRO A 16 9.99 15.83 4.41
CA PRO A 16 10.58 17.16 4.47
C PRO A 16 12.08 17.20 4.22
N GLN A 17 12.79 16.12 4.55
CA GLN A 17 14.25 16.01 4.36
C GLN A 17 14.61 15.58 2.93
N PHE A 18 13.93 14.57 2.39
CA PHE A 18 14.37 13.89 1.16
C PHE A 18 13.57 14.26 -0.10
N LEU A 19 12.42 14.92 0.06
CA LEU A 19 11.53 15.19 -1.08
C LEU A 19 12.17 16.03 -2.20
N PRO A 20 12.99 17.06 -1.91
CA PRO A 20 13.69 17.81 -2.98
C PRO A 20 14.59 16.92 -3.85
N GLU A 21 15.32 16.00 -3.23
CA GLU A 21 16.20 15.08 -3.95
C GLU A 21 15.40 14.03 -4.73
N LEU A 22 14.32 13.51 -4.15
CA LEU A 22 13.43 12.56 -4.81
C LEU A 22 12.72 13.19 -6.02
N ALA A 23 12.28 14.44 -5.90
CA ALA A 23 11.70 15.20 -7.01
C ALA A 23 12.70 15.42 -8.14
N ALA A 24 13.93 15.82 -7.80
CA ALA A 24 15.01 15.99 -8.77
C ALA A 24 15.41 14.67 -9.45
N ALA A 25 15.27 13.53 -8.75
CA ALA A 25 15.51 12.21 -9.30
C ALA A 25 14.36 11.67 -10.18
N GLY A 26 13.26 12.41 -10.34
CA GLY A 26 12.15 12.05 -11.22
C GLY A 26 11.10 11.14 -10.55
N LEU A 27 10.83 11.32 -9.26
CA LEU A 27 9.73 10.62 -8.58
C LEU A 27 8.38 11.09 -9.14
N ASP A 28 7.58 10.17 -9.69
CA ASP A 28 6.30 10.50 -10.33
C ASP A 28 5.14 10.62 -9.34
N SER A 29 5.12 9.80 -8.30
CA SER A 29 4.01 9.78 -7.33
C SER A 29 4.38 9.10 -6.02
N MET A 30 3.52 9.28 -5.00
CA MET A 30 3.72 8.65 -3.70
C MET A 30 2.46 7.94 -3.20
N ASN A 31 2.69 6.93 -2.35
CA ASN A 31 1.67 6.36 -1.47
C ASN A 31 2.10 6.66 -0.02
N ILE A 32 1.33 7.44 0.70
CA ILE A 32 1.66 7.83 2.07
C ILE A 32 0.76 7.04 3.02
N SER A 33 1.37 6.28 3.93
CA SER A 33 0.64 5.44 4.89
C SER A 33 0.25 6.26 6.11
N LEU A 34 -1.06 6.26 6.43
CA LEU A 34 -1.62 6.94 7.59
C LEU A 34 -2.90 6.22 8.04
N ASP A 35 -2.83 5.50 9.15
CA ASP A 35 -3.92 4.66 9.63
C ASP A 35 -4.92 5.42 10.54
N THR A 36 -4.52 6.57 11.07
CA THR A 36 -5.35 7.44 11.90
C THR A 36 -4.86 8.88 11.82
N THR A 37 -5.76 9.84 12.07
CA THR A 37 -5.41 11.26 12.25
C THR A 37 -5.34 11.65 13.72
N ASP A 38 -5.68 10.75 14.65
CA ASP A 38 -5.57 10.97 16.09
C ASP A 38 -4.13 10.80 16.57
N ALA A 39 -3.59 11.81 17.24
CA ALA A 39 -2.18 11.83 17.64
C ALA A 39 -1.83 10.79 18.71
N GLN A 40 -2.76 10.49 19.62
CA GLN A 40 -2.54 9.48 20.64
C GLN A 40 -2.58 8.09 20.02
N GLN A 41 -3.60 7.79 19.23
CA GLN A 41 -3.73 6.52 18.51
C GLN A 41 -2.54 6.29 17.56
N TYR A 42 -2.08 7.33 16.86
CA TYR A 42 -0.91 7.24 15.99
C TYR A 42 0.34 6.84 16.77
N ARG A 43 0.56 7.47 17.94
CA ARG A 43 1.70 7.15 18.81
C ARG A 43 1.63 5.72 19.35
N GLU A 44 0.44 5.25 19.73
CA GLU A 44 0.22 3.88 20.21
C GLU A 44 0.51 2.84 19.11
N LEU A 45 0.11 3.12 17.87
CA LEU A 45 0.28 2.22 16.75
C LEU A 45 1.72 2.18 16.20
N THR A 46 2.39 3.34 16.15
CA THR A 46 3.65 3.50 15.42
C THR A 46 4.85 3.87 16.28
N GLY A 47 4.62 4.34 17.50
CA GLY A 47 5.65 4.95 18.36
C GLY A 47 6.08 6.35 17.92
N GLY A 48 5.53 6.88 16.81
CA GLY A 48 5.93 8.14 16.18
C GLY A 48 5.10 9.37 16.61
N ASP A 49 5.46 10.52 16.04
CA ASP A 49 4.68 11.75 16.14
C ASP A 49 4.00 12.05 14.79
N ILE A 50 2.67 12.09 14.79
CA ILE A 50 1.86 12.35 13.60
C ILE A 50 2.16 13.72 12.95
N LYS A 51 2.67 14.68 13.70
CA LYS A 51 3.05 16.00 13.18
C LYS A 51 4.10 15.90 12.09
N THR A 52 5.00 14.91 12.18
CA THR A 52 6.01 14.67 11.16
C THR A 52 5.39 14.19 9.85
N VAL A 53 4.32 13.40 9.91
CA VAL A 53 3.57 12.97 8.73
C VAL A 53 2.84 14.14 8.09
N PHE A 54 2.18 14.98 8.89
CA PHE A 54 1.50 16.17 8.38
C PHE A 54 2.48 17.16 7.73
N ALA A 55 3.68 17.34 8.30
CA ALA A 55 4.74 18.10 7.65
C ALA A 55 5.11 17.48 6.29
N GLY A 56 5.25 16.15 6.24
CA GLY A 56 5.50 15.43 4.97
C GLY A 56 4.40 15.60 3.92
N LEU A 57 3.11 15.58 4.33
CA LEU A 57 1.98 15.84 3.43
C LEU A 57 2.02 17.27 2.88
N ALA A 58 2.33 18.25 3.74
CA ALA A 58 2.45 19.65 3.33
C ALA A 58 3.58 19.86 2.31
N GLU A 59 4.74 19.25 2.53
CA GLU A 59 5.85 19.26 1.58
C GLU A 59 5.52 18.58 0.26
N ALA A 60 4.85 17.41 0.30
CA ALA A 60 4.40 16.71 -0.90
C ALA A 60 3.47 17.59 -1.76
N ARG A 61 2.53 18.28 -1.11
CA ARG A 61 1.64 19.25 -1.77
C ARG A 61 2.42 20.43 -2.34
N ALA A 62 3.35 21.01 -1.59
CA ALA A 62 4.15 22.14 -2.03
C ALA A 62 5.04 21.79 -3.23
N ALA A 63 5.58 20.57 -3.27
CA ALA A 63 6.36 20.06 -4.39
C ALA A 63 5.52 19.69 -5.63
N GLY A 64 4.18 19.67 -5.52
CA GLY A 64 3.29 19.30 -6.62
C GLY A 64 3.35 17.83 -7.01
N ILE A 65 3.95 16.95 -6.18
CA ILE A 65 4.03 15.52 -6.46
C ILE A 65 2.71 14.86 -6.03
N PRO A 66 1.97 14.22 -6.95
CA PRO A 66 0.72 13.59 -6.62
C PRO A 66 0.92 12.42 -5.66
N PHE A 67 0.01 12.25 -4.71
CA PHE A 67 0.06 11.13 -3.79
C PHE A 67 -1.32 10.57 -3.47
N LYS A 68 -1.33 9.38 -2.90
CA LYS A 68 -2.50 8.70 -2.37
C LYS A 68 -2.27 8.42 -0.89
N LEU A 69 -3.30 8.53 -0.09
CA LEU A 69 -3.28 8.08 1.31
C LEU A 69 -3.64 6.60 1.39
N ASN A 70 -2.86 5.83 2.13
CA ASN A 70 -3.16 4.44 2.45
C ASN A 70 -3.48 4.32 3.93
N CYS A 71 -4.56 3.62 4.25
CA CYS A 71 -4.95 3.28 5.60
C CYS A 71 -5.23 1.79 5.72
N VAL A 72 -4.66 1.13 6.72
CA VAL A 72 -5.09 -0.20 7.17
C VAL A 72 -6.13 0.01 8.27
N PRO A 73 -7.44 -0.17 7.98
CA PRO A 73 -8.48 0.15 8.94
C PRO A 73 -8.50 -0.89 10.07
N LEU A 74 -8.19 -0.48 11.28
CA LEU A 74 -8.24 -1.31 12.49
C LEU A 74 -9.58 -1.13 13.22
N ALA A 75 -9.97 -2.12 14.02
CA ALA A 75 -11.27 -2.16 14.70
C ALA A 75 -11.57 -0.92 15.58
N GLY A 76 -10.53 -0.25 16.10
CA GLY A 76 -10.66 0.97 16.90
C GLY A 76 -10.86 2.27 16.10
N LEU A 77 -10.80 2.23 14.76
CA LEU A 77 -10.88 3.45 13.94
C LEU A 77 -12.25 4.14 14.01
N GLY A 78 -13.34 3.36 14.01
CA GLY A 78 -14.70 3.87 14.07
C GLY A 78 -15.09 4.81 12.91
N PHE A 79 -16.35 5.27 12.90
CA PHE A 79 -16.82 6.17 11.85
C PHE A 79 -16.14 7.55 11.89
N ASP A 80 -15.93 8.10 13.09
CA ASP A 80 -15.32 9.44 13.24
C ASP A 80 -13.86 9.44 12.76
N GLY A 81 -13.08 8.38 13.03
CA GLY A 81 -11.73 8.27 12.52
C GLY A 81 -11.69 8.20 10.99
N VAL A 82 -12.59 7.40 10.39
CA VAL A 82 -12.73 7.35 8.93
C VAL A 82 -13.11 8.71 8.35
N ARG A 83 -14.06 9.40 8.99
CA ARG A 83 -14.48 10.75 8.57
C ARG A 83 -13.34 11.77 8.61
N GLN A 84 -12.47 11.70 9.61
CA GLN A 84 -11.29 12.56 9.69
C GLN A 84 -10.27 12.25 8.59
N LEU A 85 -10.03 10.98 8.27
CA LEU A 85 -9.19 10.58 7.13
C LEU A 85 -9.77 11.06 5.80
N LEU A 86 -11.08 10.97 5.61
CA LEU A 86 -11.77 11.49 4.42
C LEU A 86 -11.60 13.02 4.29
N LYS A 87 -11.77 13.77 5.40
CA LYS A 87 -11.54 15.22 5.40
C LYS A 87 -10.09 15.58 5.05
N LEU A 88 -9.12 14.83 5.58
CA LEU A 88 -7.72 15.03 5.23
C LEU A 88 -7.47 14.74 3.76
N ALA A 89 -8.04 13.66 3.23
CA ALA A 89 -7.96 13.32 1.81
C ALA A 89 -8.53 14.43 0.91
N GLU A 90 -9.69 15.02 1.30
CA GLU A 90 -10.29 16.19 0.63
C GLU A 90 -9.37 17.40 0.67
N GLU A 91 -8.81 17.75 1.83
CA GLU A 91 -7.89 18.86 1.99
C GLU A 91 -6.70 18.78 1.02
N TYR A 92 -6.14 17.59 0.86
CA TYR A 92 -4.99 17.36 -0.02
C TYR A 92 -5.38 16.96 -1.45
N GLN A 93 -6.68 16.81 -1.77
CA GLN A 93 -7.19 16.30 -3.05
C GLN A 93 -6.54 14.95 -3.44
N ALA A 94 -6.29 14.11 -2.43
CA ALA A 94 -5.61 12.83 -2.55
C ALA A 94 -6.60 11.67 -2.46
N PRO A 95 -6.56 10.68 -3.37
CA PRO A 95 -7.33 9.45 -3.21
C PRO A 95 -7.00 8.77 -1.88
N LEU A 96 -8.02 8.35 -1.12
CA LEU A 96 -7.85 7.56 0.10
C LEU A 96 -8.06 6.08 -0.23
N ARG A 97 -7.14 5.22 0.20
CA ARG A 97 -7.25 3.77 -0.01
C ARG A 97 -7.26 3.04 1.33
N PHE A 98 -8.25 2.21 1.52
CA PHE A 98 -8.31 1.27 2.63
C PHE A 98 -7.74 -0.07 2.18
N ILE A 99 -6.74 -0.55 2.91
CA ILE A 99 -6.04 -1.81 2.63
C ILE A 99 -6.42 -2.79 3.72
N GLU A 100 -7.01 -3.90 3.34
CA GLU A 100 -7.39 -4.95 4.27
C GLU A 100 -6.19 -5.49 5.04
N LEU A 101 -6.32 -5.61 6.36
CA LEU A 101 -5.28 -6.18 7.21
C LEU A 101 -5.06 -7.66 6.86
N MET A 102 -3.86 -7.97 6.38
CA MET A 102 -3.49 -9.34 6.04
C MET A 102 -2.98 -10.10 7.28
N PRO A 103 -3.17 -11.44 7.37
CA PRO A 103 -2.66 -12.25 8.46
C PRO A 103 -1.14 -12.45 8.32
N LEU A 104 -0.37 -11.41 8.65
CA LEU A 104 1.09 -11.45 8.70
C LEU A 104 1.54 -11.67 10.14
N ALA A 105 2.67 -12.35 10.33
CA ALA A 105 3.20 -12.65 11.66
C ALA A 105 3.47 -11.41 12.52
N CYS A 106 3.78 -10.27 11.88
CA CYS A 106 4.03 -9.00 12.56
C CYS A 106 2.77 -8.30 13.09
N ASN A 107 1.57 -8.73 12.67
CA ASN A 107 0.32 -8.04 13.03
C ASN A 107 -0.24 -8.46 14.41
N GLY A 108 0.32 -9.50 15.05
CA GLY A 108 -0.06 -9.91 16.39
C GLY A 108 -1.57 -10.15 16.56
N SER A 109 -2.16 -9.47 17.54
CA SER A 109 -3.60 -9.53 17.85
C SER A 109 -4.43 -8.43 17.19
N LEU A 110 -3.87 -7.66 16.26
CA LEU A 110 -4.59 -6.59 15.57
C LEU A 110 -5.78 -7.15 14.80
N GLN A 111 -6.90 -6.47 14.90
CA GLN A 111 -8.12 -6.81 14.17
C GLN A 111 -8.40 -5.71 13.14
N GLY A 112 -8.52 -6.10 11.86
CA GLY A 112 -8.87 -5.21 10.77
C GLY A 112 -10.37 -5.12 10.55
N ILE A 113 -10.79 -4.04 9.89
CA ILE A 113 -12.15 -3.88 9.38
C ILE A 113 -12.13 -4.20 7.88
N SER A 114 -13.02 -5.08 7.43
CA SER A 114 -13.14 -5.38 6.00
C SER A 114 -13.73 -4.20 5.21
N GLY A 115 -13.43 -4.12 3.92
CA GLY A 115 -14.00 -3.08 3.07
C GLY A 115 -15.53 -3.13 3.00
N SER A 116 -16.14 -4.31 3.07
CA SER A 116 -17.60 -4.45 3.14
C SER A 116 -18.17 -3.87 4.44
N ALA A 117 -17.53 -4.11 5.58
CA ALA A 117 -17.94 -3.55 6.86
C ALA A 117 -17.79 -2.01 6.89
N LEU A 118 -16.73 -1.46 6.28
CA LEU A 118 -16.57 -0.02 6.15
C LEU A 118 -17.66 0.61 5.27
N ARG A 119 -18.00 0.00 4.13
CA ARG A 119 -19.08 0.49 3.27
C ARG A 119 -20.42 0.47 3.99
N GLN A 120 -20.73 -0.62 4.70
CA GLN A 120 -21.93 -0.72 5.53
C GLN A 120 -21.96 0.35 6.64
N LEU A 121 -20.84 0.61 7.30
CA LEU A 121 -20.71 1.66 8.31
C LEU A 121 -21.05 3.04 7.71
N TRP A 122 -20.59 3.36 6.52
CA TRP A 122 -20.89 4.62 5.84
C TRP A 122 -22.37 4.73 5.48
N GLU A 123 -22.98 3.69 4.94
CA GLU A 123 -24.41 3.66 4.60
C GLU A 123 -25.29 3.84 5.85
N GLN A 124 -24.93 3.23 6.98
CA GLN A 124 -25.61 3.43 8.27
C GLN A 124 -25.54 4.88 8.78
N HIS A 125 -24.51 5.63 8.36
CA HIS A 125 -24.36 7.05 8.66
C HIS A 125 -24.86 7.97 7.53
N GLY A 126 -25.65 7.44 6.61
CA GLY A 126 -26.33 8.21 5.55
C GLY A 126 -25.44 8.58 4.35
N LEU A 127 -24.23 8.03 4.23
CA LEU A 127 -23.40 8.24 3.04
C LEU A 127 -23.83 7.28 1.92
N GLN A 128 -24.05 7.82 0.73
CA GLN A 128 -24.25 6.99 -0.45
C GLN A 128 -22.90 6.56 -1.00
N VAL A 129 -22.77 5.27 -1.29
CA VAL A 129 -21.55 4.65 -1.82
C VAL A 129 -21.82 4.16 -3.23
N THR A 130 -21.19 4.74 -4.22
CA THR A 130 -21.32 4.33 -5.62
C THR A 130 -20.01 3.89 -6.20
N ARG A 131 -19.99 2.84 -7.01
CA ARG A 131 -18.76 2.37 -7.65
C ARG A 131 -18.25 3.41 -8.64
N ASP A 132 -16.93 3.64 -8.62
CA ASP A 132 -16.24 4.50 -9.58
C ASP A 132 -15.45 3.61 -10.56
N GLU A 133 -15.80 3.69 -11.84
CA GLU A 133 -15.14 2.90 -12.89
C GLU A 133 -13.85 3.57 -13.41
N GLN A 134 -13.50 4.75 -12.90
CA GLN A 134 -12.26 5.42 -13.26
C GLN A 134 -11.04 4.67 -12.72
N VAL A 135 -9.99 4.58 -13.55
CA VAL A 135 -8.73 3.93 -13.19
C VAL A 135 -7.78 4.95 -12.55
N TYR A 136 -7.33 4.68 -11.33
CA TYR A 136 -6.42 5.53 -10.56
C TYR A 136 -5.02 4.91 -10.41
N GLY A 137 -4.41 4.49 -11.52
CA GLY A 137 -3.09 3.86 -11.59
C GLY A 137 -3.15 2.33 -11.70
N ASN A 138 -1.99 1.65 -11.61
CA ASN A 138 -1.82 0.23 -11.92
C ASN A 138 -2.10 -0.72 -10.74
N GLY A 139 -2.68 -0.21 -9.65
CA GLY A 139 -2.96 -0.99 -8.44
C GLY A 139 -4.26 -1.78 -8.52
N PRO A 140 -4.48 -2.74 -7.59
CA PRO A 140 -5.66 -3.60 -7.56
C PRO A 140 -6.85 -2.97 -6.84
N ALA A 141 -6.80 -1.69 -6.49
CA ALA A 141 -7.86 -1.04 -5.74
C ALA A 141 -9.13 -0.91 -6.59
N SER A 142 -10.25 -1.32 -6.01
CA SER A 142 -11.58 -0.96 -6.52
C SER A 142 -11.98 0.37 -5.93
N TYR A 143 -12.41 1.32 -6.76
CA TYR A 143 -12.72 2.68 -6.31
C TYR A 143 -14.23 2.93 -6.20
N TYR A 144 -14.58 3.86 -5.31
CA TYR A 144 -15.93 4.29 -5.01
C TYR A 144 -15.98 5.80 -4.80
N ARG A 145 -17.15 6.39 -5.06
CA ARG A 145 -17.51 7.76 -4.71
C ARG A 145 -18.41 7.75 -3.49
N LEU A 146 -18.15 8.64 -2.56
CA LEU A 146 -18.95 8.85 -1.37
C LEU A 146 -19.70 10.18 -1.50
N SER A 147 -21.00 10.19 -1.18
CA SER A 147 -21.77 11.44 -1.17
C SER A 147 -21.14 12.45 -0.21
N GLY A 148 -21.00 13.69 -0.67
CA GLY A 148 -20.40 14.77 0.11
C GLY A 148 -18.86 14.84 0.09
N TYR A 149 -18.19 13.94 -0.68
CA TYR A 149 -16.74 13.96 -0.88
C TYR A 149 -16.41 13.97 -2.37
N SER A 150 -15.37 14.72 -2.75
CA SER A 150 -14.91 14.83 -4.14
C SER A 150 -13.82 13.81 -4.49
N VAL A 151 -13.05 13.37 -3.47
CA VAL A 151 -11.96 12.42 -3.66
C VAL A 151 -12.47 10.97 -3.79
N PRO A 152 -11.84 10.16 -4.64
CA PRO A 152 -12.17 8.75 -4.75
C PRO A 152 -11.65 7.97 -3.53
N VAL A 153 -12.43 6.96 -3.12
CA VAL A 153 -12.05 6.04 -2.05
C VAL A 153 -11.83 4.65 -2.63
N GLY A 154 -10.62 4.12 -2.45
CA GLY A 154 -10.22 2.81 -2.96
C GLY A 154 -10.23 1.74 -1.88
N PHE A 155 -10.51 0.49 -2.28
CA PHE A 155 -10.36 -0.69 -1.43
C PHE A 155 -9.40 -1.67 -2.07
N ILE A 156 -8.43 -2.15 -1.28
CA ILE A 156 -7.53 -3.24 -1.61
C ILE A 156 -7.85 -4.38 -0.64
N GLU A 157 -8.55 -5.39 -1.12
CA GLU A 157 -9.14 -6.45 -0.30
C GLU A 157 -8.54 -7.83 -0.69
N PRO A 158 -7.29 -8.13 -0.31
CA PRO A 158 -6.63 -9.37 -0.73
C PRO A 158 -7.26 -10.64 -0.15
N ILE A 159 -8.04 -10.55 0.94
CA ILE A 159 -8.68 -11.69 1.59
C ILE A 159 -10.10 -11.89 1.05
N HIS A 160 -10.93 -10.83 1.14
CA HIS A 160 -12.36 -10.92 0.84
C HIS A 160 -12.70 -10.67 -0.63
N ASN A 161 -11.86 -9.92 -1.37
CA ASN A 161 -12.04 -9.66 -2.80
C ASN A 161 -10.72 -9.92 -3.55
N ARG A 162 -10.37 -11.20 -3.66
CA ARG A 162 -9.09 -11.66 -4.20
C ARG A 162 -8.90 -11.22 -5.65
N PHE A 163 -7.80 -10.54 -5.91
CA PHE A 163 -7.36 -10.08 -7.23
C PHE A 163 -6.15 -10.86 -7.77
N CYS A 164 -5.87 -12.05 -7.24
CA CYS A 164 -4.68 -12.84 -7.55
C CYS A 164 -4.56 -13.15 -9.05
N ALA A 165 -5.67 -13.49 -9.71
CA ALA A 165 -5.70 -13.82 -11.14
C ALA A 165 -5.25 -12.65 -12.04
N ALA A 166 -5.46 -11.39 -11.59
CA ALA A 166 -5.04 -10.18 -12.30
C ALA A 166 -3.78 -9.54 -11.69
N CYS A 167 -3.13 -10.20 -10.73
CA CYS A 167 -1.98 -9.64 -10.03
C CYS A 167 -0.72 -9.68 -10.90
N ASN A 168 -0.26 -8.53 -11.34
CA ASN A 168 0.94 -8.34 -12.16
C ASN A 168 2.21 -7.99 -11.35
N ARG A 169 2.21 -8.17 -10.01
CA ARG A 169 3.29 -7.70 -9.15
C ARG A 169 4.33 -8.76 -8.88
N VAL A 170 5.58 -8.31 -8.87
CA VAL A 170 6.74 -8.98 -8.29
C VAL A 170 7.41 -8.03 -7.31
N ARG A 171 8.22 -8.53 -6.41
CA ARG A 171 8.96 -7.75 -5.41
C ARG A 171 10.39 -8.20 -5.35
N LEU A 172 11.30 -7.23 -5.31
CA LEU A 172 12.70 -7.47 -4.99
C LEU A 172 12.95 -6.95 -3.58
N THR A 173 13.41 -7.83 -2.69
CA THR A 173 13.78 -7.43 -1.32
C THR A 173 15.13 -6.71 -1.32
N SER A 174 15.43 -5.97 -0.25
CA SER A 174 16.75 -5.34 -0.06
C SER A 174 17.91 -6.33 -0.03
N GLY A 175 17.64 -7.60 0.31
CA GLY A 175 18.62 -8.70 0.25
C GLY A 175 18.82 -9.31 -1.13
N GLY A 176 18.09 -8.83 -2.16
CA GLY A 176 18.20 -9.35 -3.52
C GLY A 176 17.39 -10.61 -3.78
N PHE A 177 16.33 -10.87 -3.00
CA PHE A 177 15.41 -11.99 -3.23
C PHE A 177 14.17 -11.54 -4.02
N LEU A 178 13.94 -12.14 -5.19
CA LEU A 178 12.77 -11.88 -6.04
C LEU A 178 11.58 -12.74 -5.58
N LYS A 179 10.52 -12.09 -5.09
CA LYS A 179 9.26 -12.72 -4.70
C LYS A 179 8.19 -12.48 -5.76
N THR A 180 7.48 -13.51 -6.15
CA THR A 180 6.36 -13.41 -7.10
C THR A 180 5.02 -13.14 -6.41
N CYS A 181 4.93 -13.40 -5.11
CA CYS A 181 3.77 -13.11 -4.27
C CYS A 181 4.21 -12.54 -2.92
N LEU A 182 3.47 -11.57 -2.41
CA LEU A 182 3.73 -10.99 -1.08
C LEU A 182 3.74 -12.06 0.02
N TYR A 183 2.80 -12.98 -0.05
CA TYR A 183 2.57 -14.00 0.97
C TYR A 183 3.43 -15.27 0.79
N SER A 184 3.92 -15.54 -0.42
CA SER A 184 4.76 -16.73 -0.68
C SER A 184 6.15 -16.56 -0.09
N ALA A 185 6.68 -17.63 0.51
CA ALA A 185 8.09 -17.75 0.84
C ALA A 185 8.94 -18.12 -0.40
N GLU A 186 8.32 -18.62 -1.45
CA GLU A 186 8.97 -19.02 -2.68
C GLU A 186 9.37 -17.82 -3.54
N GLY A 187 10.45 -17.99 -4.28
CA GLY A 187 11.01 -16.96 -5.15
C GLY A 187 12.41 -17.34 -5.63
N LEU A 188 13.18 -16.35 -6.06
CA LEU A 188 14.53 -16.51 -6.57
C LEU A 188 15.51 -15.65 -5.76
N ASP A 189 16.58 -16.25 -5.24
CA ASP A 189 17.71 -15.51 -4.67
C ASP A 189 18.61 -14.98 -5.80
N LEU A 190 18.24 -13.80 -6.32
CA LEU A 190 19.01 -13.11 -7.36
C LEU A 190 20.40 -12.74 -6.89
N ALA A 191 20.56 -12.38 -5.61
CA ALA A 191 21.86 -12.03 -5.07
C ALA A 191 22.81 -13.25 -5.07
N ALA A 192 22.34 -14.43 -4.70
CA ALA A 192 23.11 -15.65 -4.77
C ALA A 192 23.45 -16.04 -6.22
N LEU A 193 22.47 -15.92 -7.13
CA LEU A 193 22.66 -16.20 -8.54
C LEU A 193 23.74 -15.31 -9.16
N LEU A 194 23.71 -14.00 -8.92
CA LEU A 194 24.72 -13.06 -9.38
C LEU A 194 26.13 -13.35 -8.79
N ARG A 195 26.19 -13.68 -7.50
CA ARG A 195 27.46 -14.04 -6.84
C ARG A 195 28.05 -15.36 -7.35
N SER A 196 27.23 -16.26 -7.88
CA SER A 196 27.71 -17.50 -8.52
C SER A 196 28.33 -17.27 -9.89
N GLY A 197 28.28 -16.04 -10.42
CA GLY A 197 28.83 -15.70 -11.72
C GLY A 197 27.90 -15.95 -12.91
N ALA A 198 26.59 -16.00 -12.64
CA ALA A 198 25.62 -16.09 -13.73
C ALA A 198 25.72 -14.84 -14.63
N ASP A 199 25.68 -15.04 -15.94
CA ASP A 199 25.63 -13.97 -16.92
C ASP A 199 24.22 -13.37 -17.03
N GLU A 200 24.10 -12.31 -17.80
CA GLU A 200 22.84 -11.55 -17.95
C GLU A 200 21.73 -12.45 -18.51
N GLU A 201 22.02 -13.31 -19.48
CA GLU A 201 21.05 -14.23 -20.08
C GLU A 201 20.57 -15.27 -19.06
N GLY A 202 21.45 -15.83 -18.26
CA GLY A 202 21.11 -16.78 -17.20
C GLY A 202 20.25 -16.15 -16.09
N VAL A 203 20.55 -14.88 -15.74
CA VAL A 203 19.72 -14.11 -14.78
C VAL A 203 18.33 -13.84 -15.35
N GLU A 204 18.23 -13.40 -16.60
CA GLU A 204 16.94 -13.14 -17.25
C GLU A 204 16.08 -14.40 -17.34
N GLN A 205 16.66 -15.53 -17.79
CA GLN A 205 15.97 -16.81 -17.88
C GLN A 205 15.45 -17.28 -16.52
N ALA A 206 16.27 -17.17 -15.46
CA ALA A 206 15.88 -17.55 -14.11
C ALA A 206 14.73 -16.66 -13.57
N MET A 207 14.79 -15.35 -13.83
CA MET A 207 13.70 -14.42 -13.46
C MET A 207 12.41 -14.76 -14.20
N GLN A 208 12.45 -14.95 -15.52
CA GLN A 208 11.30 -15.32 -16.34
C GLN A 208 10.67 -16.62 -15.84
N GLN A 209 11.47 -17.64 -15.61
CA GLN A 209 10.98 -18.93 -15.10
C GLN A 209 10.30 -18.77 -13.73
N THR A 210 10.90 -18.00 -12.84
CA THR A 210 10.33 -17.72 -11.50
C THR A 210 9.01 -16.96 -11.59
N ILE A 211 8.89 -15.98 -12.50
CA ILE A 211 7.65 -15.24 -12.73
C ILE A 211 6.56 -16.14 -13.32
N TRP A 212 6.90 -17.02 -14.25
CA TRP A 212 5.97 -18.01 -14.82
C TRP A 212 5.41 -18.98 -13.78
N GLN A 213 6.18 -19.29 -12.74
CA GLN A 213 5.77 -20.16 -11.63
C GLN A 213 4.97 -19.42 -10.55
N LYS A 214 4.63 -18.15 -10.78
CA LYS A 214 3.81 -17.37 -9.85
C LYS A 214 2.52 -18.11 -9.52
N PRO A 215 2.20 -18.28 -8.21
CA PRO A 215 0.98 -19.00 -7.80
C PRO A 215 -0.27 -18.25 -8.25
N TRP A 216 -1.30 -18.98 -8.69
CA TRP A 216 -2.61 -18.45 -9.09
C TRP A 216 -3.38 -17.79 -7.92
N GLY A 217 -2.97 -18.04 -6.68
CA GLY A 217 -3.57 -17.47 -5.49
C GLY A 217 -2.73 -17.70 -4.25
N HIS A 218 -3.00 -16.93 -3.21
CA HIS A 218 -2.38 -17.13 -1.90
C HIS A 218 -3.16 -18.15 -1.07
N LYS A 219 -2.45 -18.82 -0.15
CA LYS A 219 -3.01 -19.74 0.84
C LYS A 219 -2.79 -19.11 2.22
N PHE A 220 -3.61 -18.12 2.59
CA PHE A 220 -3.52 -17.50 3.93
C PHE A 220 -3.72 -18.47 5.10
N ASP A 221 -4.20 -19.68 4.81
CA ASP A 221 -4.61 -20.67 5.80
C ASP A 221 -3.44 -21.52 6.31
N VAL A 222 -2.24 -21.43 5.73
CA VAL A 222 -1.19 -22.44 5.94
C VAL A 222 0.01 -21.95 6.74
N THR A 223 0.45 -20.72 6.62
CA THR A 223 1.55 -20.16 7.45
C THR A 223 1.62 -18.64 7.27
N PRO A 224 1.65 -17.85 8.35
CA PRO A 224 1.91 -16.41 8.25
C PRO A 224 3.26 -16.16 7.56
N ALA A 225 3.32 -15.21 6.66
CA ALA A 225 4.58 -14.80 6.06
C ALA A 225 5.53 -14.32 7.17
N GLN A 226 6.74 -14.89 7.22
CA GLN A 226 7.74 -14.59 8.25
C GLN A 226 8.46 -13.24 8.05
N PHE A 227 8.04 -12.44 7.07
CA PHE A 227 8.70 -11.18 6.73
C PHE A 227 7.92 -9.98 7.27
N ASN A 228 8.65 -8.99 7.78
CA ASN A 228 8.09 -7.69 8.07
C ASN A 228 7.84 -6.92 6.75
N MET A 229 6.78 -6.11 6.70
CA MET A 229 6.44 -5.31 5.51
C MET A 229 7.61 -4.42 5.06
N SER A 230 8.37 -3.84 5.99
CA SER A 230 9.58 -3.05 5.71
C SER A 230 10.67 -3.80 4.95
N GLN A 231 10.70 -5.13 5.01
CA GLN A 231 11.70 -5.96 4.32
C GLN A 231 11.29 -6.31 2.89
N ILE A 232 10.02 -6.17 2.55
CA ILE A 232 9.43 -6.61 1.28
C ILE A 232 8.77 -5.48 0.49
N GLY A 233 9.04 -4.23 0.84
CA GLY A 233 8.63 -3.04 0.09
C GLY A 233 7.13 -2.74 0.20
N GLY A 234 6.61 -2.69 1.39
CA GLY A 234 5.19 -2.40 1.64
C GLY A 234 4.97 -1.21 2.52
#